data_be097fdc7057f32497c5e228b95a2ab7
#
_entry.id   be097fdc7057f32497c5e228b95a2ab7
#
_cell.length_a   1.000
_cell.length_b   1.000
_cell.length_c   1.000
_cell.angle_alpha   90.00
_cell.angle_beta   90.00
_cell.angle_gamma   90.00
#
_symmetry.space_group_name_H-M   'P 1'
#
loop_
_entity.id
_entity.type
_entity.pdbx_description
1 polymer ?
#
loop_
_entity_poly.entity_id
_entity_poly.type
_entity_poly.pdbx_seq_one_letter_code
_entity_poly.pdbx_strand_id
1 'polypeptide(L)'
;MTMSHSFEPAVPVHTYQRIVDQIEQAIVSGNIPVGAQLASERDLMGQFGVSRPTVREALRVLQSRGLLESRPGTRGGPVVLAPSSENLTRSFRAMVGTDVLSVAELGEYRVVLAGPASRLASIRHTPEQLERMRSAVRRMASEAADNSAGFIDAERLGCDGGCAADGLDR
;
A
#
# COMPACT_ATOMS: atom_id res chain seq x y z
N MET A 1 -30.08 17.32 -48.01
CA MET A 1 -29.17 16.20 -47.83
C MET A 1 -28.44 16.39 -46.49
N THR A 2 -28.93 15.74 -45.44
CA THR A 2 -28.30 15.86 -44.10
C THR A 2 -27.25 14.77 -44.00
N MET A 3 -25.97 15.16 -43.97
CA MET A 3 -24.87 14.22 -43.73
C MET A 3 -24.92 13.73 -42.29
N SER A 4 -25.28 12.48 -42.10
CA SER A 4 -25.18 11.80 -40.77
C SER A 4 -23.71 11.42 -40.57
N HIS A 5 -22.97 12.22 -39.81
CA HIS A 5 -21.67 11.81 -39.31
C HIS A 5 -21.87 11.03 -38.03
N SER A 6 -21.46 9.76 -38.02
CA SER A 6 -21.31 8.95 -36.81
C SER A 6 -19.98 9.32 -36.16
N PHE A 7 -20.04 9.97 -35.02
CA PHE A 7 -18.85 10.22 -34.20
C PHE A 7 -18.60 9.00 -33.29
N GLU A 8 -17.37 8.53 -33.22
CA GLU A 8 -16.98 7.57 -32.22
C GLU A 8 -17.01 8.22 -30.83
N PRO A 9 -17.51 7.51 -29.78
CA PRO A 9 -17.46 8.04 -28.44
C PRO A 9 -16.01 8.35 -28.06
N ALA A 10 -15.72 9.59 -27.70
CA ALA A 10 -14.43 9.95 -27.13
C ALA A 10 -14.23 9.15 -25.84
N VAL A 11 -13.25 8.25 -25.80
CA VAL A 11 -12.83 7.59 -24.59
C VAL A 11 -12.25 8.69 -23.70
N PRO A 12 -12.88 9.07 -22.60
CA PRO A 12 -12.30 10.06 -21.71
C PRO A 12 -11.01 9.43 -21.17
N VAL A 13 -9.86 9.95 -21.54
CA VAL A 13 -8.67 9.75 -20.72
C VAL A 13 -9.03 10.36 -19.39
N HIS A 14 -9.35 9.51 -18.42
CA HIS A 14 -9.88 9.93 -17.13
C HIS A 14 -8.90 10.91 -16.51
N THR A 15 -9.23 12.20 -16.56
CA THR A 15 -8.37 13.28 -16.03
C THR A 15 -8.00 13.02 -14.56
N TYR A 16 -8.90 12.38 -13.81
CA TYR A 16 -8.60 11.95 -12.44
C TYR A 16 -7.47 10.92 -12.37
N GLN A 17 -7.34 10.02 -13.36
CA GLN A 17 -6.27 9.01 -13.36
C GLN A 17 -4.89 9.66 -13.48
N ARG A 18 -4.75 10.69 -14.31
CA ARG A 18 -3.49 11.46 -14.41
C ARG A 18 -3.13 12.14 -13.08
N ILE A 19 -4.12 12.59 -12.31
CA ILE A 19 -3.90 13.17 -10.98
C ILE A 19 -3.44 12.07 -10.01
N VAL A 20 -4.10 10.90 -10.05
CA VAL A 20 -3.72 9.73 -9.25
C VAL A 20 -2.26 9.37 -9.52
N ASP A 21 -1.89 9.20 -10.79
CA ASP A 21 -0.54 8.79 -11.19
C ASP A 21 0.52 9.81 -10.75
N GLN A 22 0.24 11.12 -10.88
CA GLN A 22 1.18 12.16 -10.45
C GLN A 22 1.38 12.19 -8.93
N ILE A 23 0.29 12.09 -8.16
CA ILE A 23 0.38 12.08 -6.69
C ILE A 23 1.07 10.79 -6.21
N GLU A 24 0.70 9.64 -6.76
CA GLU A 24 1.32 8.35 -6.45
C GLU A 24 2.82 8.37 -6.75
N GLN A 25 3.22 8.88 -7.91
CA GLN A 25 4.63 9.02 -8.27
C GLN A 25 5.38 9.97 -7.33
N ALA A 26 4.76 11.07 -6.91
CA ALA A 26 5.35 12.01 -5.96
C ALA A 26 5.54 11.39 -4.56
N ILE A 27 4.63 10.51 -4.14
CA ILE A 27 4.77 9.74 -2.89
C ILE A 27 5.89 8.70 -3.02
N VAL A 28 5.89 7.92 -4.10
CA VAL A 28 6.89 6.85 -4.33
C VAL A 28 8.30 7.41 -4.49
N SER A 29 8.45 8.57 -5.14
CA SER A 29 9.75 9.25 -5.28
C SER A 29 10.23 9.98 -4.00
N GLY A 30 9.39 10.03 -2.94
CA GLY A 30 9.70 10.73 -1.70
C GLY A 30 9.53 12.26 -1.76
N ASN A 31 9.07 12.81 -2.88
CA ASN A 31 8.78 14.24 -3.00
C ASN A 31 7.66 14.68 -2.05
N ILE A 32 6.74 13.76 -1.75
CA ILE A 32 5.73 13.92 -0.70
C ILE A 32 5.99 12.81 0.33
N PRO A 33 6.55 13.15 1.50
CA PRO A 33 6.90 12.14 2.49
C PRO A 33 5.67 11.56 3.17
N VAL A 34 5.83 10.34 3.71
CA VAL A 34 4.83 9.70 4.57
C VAL A 34 4.55 10.59 5.78
N GLY A 35 3.27 10.71 6.14
CA GLY A 35 2.81 11.61 7.21
C GLY A 35 2.57 13.04 6.75
N ALA A 36 3.01 13.43 5.55
CA ALA A 36 2.71 14.74 5.01
C ALA A 36 1.23 14.90 4.69
N GLN A 37 0.72 16.10 4.90
CA GLN A 37 -0.63 16.48 4.52
C GLN A 37 -0.64 17.05 3.11
N LEU A 38 -1.49 16.54 2.23
CA LEU A 38 -1.70 17.11 0.90
C LEU A 38 -2.37 18.48 0.98
N ALA A 39 -2.27 19.25 -0.09
CA ALA A 39 -3.02 20.47 -0.27
C ALA A 39 -4.54 20.21 -0.20
N SER A 40 -5.32 21.23 0.13
CA SER A 40 -6.78 21.11 0.18
C SER A 40 -7.37 20.79 -1.20
N GLU A 41 -8.59 20.22 -1.23
CA GLU A 41 -9.31 19.99 -2.51
C GLU A 41 -9.33 21.25 -3.39
N ARG A 42 -9.52 22.43 -2.76
CA ARG A 42 -9.58 23.71 -3.47
C ARG A 42 -8.23 24.06 -4.12
N ASP A 43 -7.15 23.86 -3.39
CA ASP A 43 -5.81 24.17 -3.89
C ASP A 43 -5.40 23.19 -4.99
N LEU A 44 -5.74 21.88 -4.81
CA LEU A 44 -5.53 20.87 -5.85
C LEU A 44 -6.31 21.17 -7.13
N MET A 45 -7.55 21.67 -7.02
CA MET A 45 -8.30 22.14 -8.19
C MET A 45 -7.54 23.23 -8.95
N GLY A 46 -6.96 24.19 -8.22
CA GLY A 46 -6.15 25.26 -8.83
C GLY A 46 -4.86 24.72 -9.46
N GLN A 47 -4.14 23.84 -8.79
CA GLN A 47 -2.87 23.27 -9.27
C GLN A 47 -3.06 22.41 -10.53
N PHE A 48 -4.10 21.56 -10.54
CA PHE A 48 -4.38 20.66 -11.66
C PHE A 48 -5.26 21.27 -12.76
N GLY A 49 -5.86 22.44 -12.53
CA GLY A 49 -6.77 23.07 -13.48
C GLY A 49 -8.04 22.27 -13.76
N VAL A 50 -8.58 21.56 -12.76
CA VAL A 50 -9.70 20.63 -12.91
C VAL A 50 -10.85 20.94 -11.97
N SER A 51 -12.01 20.32 -12.24
CA SER A 51 -13.19 20.47 -11.41
C SER A 51 -13.07 19.74 -10.06
N ARG A 52 -13.85 20.18 -9.07
CA ARG A 52 -13.90 19.54 -7.74
C ARG A 52 -14.27 18.05 -7.78
N PRO A 53 -15.26 17.58 -8.55
CA PRO A 53 -15.56 16.16 -8.67
C PRO A 53 -14.37 15.34 -9.13
N THR A 54 -13.58 15.87 -10.09
CA THR A 54 -12.39 15.19 -10.62
C THR A 54 -11.31 15.01 -9.55
N VAL A 55 -11.04 16.06 -8.75
CA VAL A 55 -10.09 15.97 -7.62
C VAL A 55 -10.58 14.96 -6.58
N ARG A 56 -11.87 15.03 -6.20
CA ARG A 56 -12.43 14.10 -5.20
C ARG A 56 -12.35 12.65 -5.66
N GLU A 57 -12.59 12.38 -6.93
CA GLU A 57 -12.47 11.03 -7.47
C GLU A 57 -11.03 10.54 -7.42
N ALA A 58 -10.06 11.36 -7.81
CA ALA A 58 -8.64 11.02 -7.68
C ALA A 58 -8.24 10.71 -6.23
N LEU A 59 -8.66 11.55 -5.28
CA LEU A 59 -8.39 11.33 -3.86
C LEU A 59 -9.05 10.06 -3.32
N ARG A 60 -10.27 9.72 -3.75
CA ARG A 60 -10.95 8.46 -3.37
C ARG A 60 -10.18 7.25 -3.88
N VAL A 61 -9.69 7.29 -5.12
CA VAL A 61 -8.86 6.21 -5.68
C VAL A 61 -7.59 6.02 -4.85
N LEU A 62 -6.88 7.10 -4.52
CA LEU A 62 -5.67 7.03 -3.68
C LEU A 62 -5.97 6.51 -2.27
N GLN A 63 -7.11 6.88 -1.68
CA GLN A 63 -7.57 6.35 -0.40
C GLN A 63 -7.90 4.85 -0.49
N SER A 64 -8.58 4.41 -1.54
CA SER A 64 -8.87 2.98 -1.75
C SER A 64 -7.61 2.13 -1.94
N ARG A 65 -6.55 2.73 -2.49
CA ARG A 65 -5.21 2.12 -2.57
C ARG A 65 -4.46 2.15 -1.24
N GLY A 66 -5.00 2.84 -0.21
CA GLY A 66 -4.36 2.97 1.10
C GLY A 66 -3.14 3.89 1.12
N LEU A 67 -3.01 4.77 0.13
CA LEU A 67 -1.93 5.77 0.07
C LEU A 67 -2.27 7.04 0.84
N LEU A 68 -3.56 7.31 1.03
CA LEU A 68 -4.08 8.51 1.70
C LEU A 68 -5.12 8.15 2.75
N GLU A 69 -5.21 8.99 3.79
CA GLU A 69 -6.25 8.95 4.82
C GLU A 69 -6.86 10.34 5.03
N SER A 70 -8.19 10.41 5.04
CA SER A 70 -8.88 11.64 5.44
C SER A 70 -9.04 11.70 6.95
N ARG A 71 -8.55 12.78 7.58
CA ARG A 71 -8.77 13.04 9.02
C ARG A 71 -9.84 14.10 9.20
N PRO A 72 -10.96 13.78 9.86
CA PRO A 72 -11.99 14.75 10.16
C PRO A 72 -11.44 15.92 11.01
N GLY A 73 -11.85 17.16 10.71
CA GLY A 73 -11.48 18.34 11.51
C GLY A 73 -10.12 18.97 11.18
N THR A 74 -9.34 18.44 10.27
CA THR A 74 -8.09 19.06 9.83
C THR A 74 -8.35 20.10 8.73
N ARG A 75 -7.74 21.30 8.88
CA ARG A 75 -7.69 22.30 7.80
C ARG A 75 -6.61 21.84 6.82
N GLY A 76 -6.99 21.21 5.70
CA GLY A 76 -6.08 20.71 4.67
C GLY A 76 -6.63 19.50 3.94
N GLY A 77 -5.80 18.87 3.10
CA GLY A 77 -6.11 17.66 2.40
C GLY A 77 -5.86 16.41 3.24
N PRO A 78 -6.00 15.22 2.63
CA PRO A 78 -5.71 13.94 3.27
C PRO A 78 -4.22 13.81 3.59
N VAL A 79 -3.89 12.91 4.53
CA VAL A 79 -2.53 12.61 4.97
C VAL A 79 -2.00 11.40 4.20
N VAL A 80 -0.73 11.45 3.80
CA VAL A 80 -0.04 10.34 3.14
C VAL A 80 0.26 9.24 4.16
N LEU A 81 -0.17 8.02 3.84
CA LEU A 81 0.06 6.84 4.68
C LEU A 81 1.33 6.10 4.27
N ALA A 82 1.97 5.48 5.24
CA ALA A 82 2.97 4.45 4.95
C ALA A 82 2.30 3.26 4.26
N PRO A 83 2.97 2.59 3.30
CA PRO A 83 2.51 1.32 2.80
C PRO A 83 2.25 0.35 3.95
N SER A 84 1.03 -0.20 4.03
CA SER A 84 0.69 -1.14 5.10
C SER A 84 0.85 -2.58 4.61
N SER A 85 1.36 -3.45 5.49
CA SER A 85 1.41 -4.90 5.25
C SER A 85 0.01 -5.47 4.97
N GLU A 86 -1.04 -4.84 5.51
CA GLU A 86 -2.42 -5.23 5.30
C GLU A 86 -2.90 -5.02 3.86
N ASN A 87 -2.54 -3.88 3.24
CA ASN A 87 -2.85 -3.60 1.84
C ASN A 87 -2.14 -4.59 0.92
N LEU A 88 -0.88 -4.89 1.20
CA LEU A 88 -0.11 -5.91 0.46
C LEU A 88 -0.75 -7.29 0.61
N THR A 89 -1.11 -7.69 1.82
CA THR A 89 -1.79 -8.95 2.09
C THR A 89 -3.12 -9.06 1.34
N ARG A 90 -3.89 -7.97 1.31
CA ARG A 90 -5.15 -7.92 0.56
C ARG A 90 -4.92 -8.10 -0.94
N SER A 91 -3.89 -7.47 -1.50
CA SER A 91 -3.52 -7.65 -2.91
C SER A 91 -3.14 -9.08 -3.22
N PHE A 92 -2.29 -9.72 -2.41
CA PHE A 92 -1.93 -11.13 -2.60
C PHE A 92 -3.14 -12.06 -2.47
N ARG A 93 -4.01 -11.84 -1.50
CA ARG A 93 -5.26 -12.63 -1.37
C ARG A 93 -6.15 -12.51 -2.61
N ALA A 94 -6.27 -11.31 -3.17
CA ALA A 94 -7.04 -11.11 -4.40
C ALA A 94 -6.41 -11.83 -5.59
N MET A 95 -5.08 -11.77 -5.74
CA MET A 95 -4.36 -12.47 -6.80
C MET A 95 -4.50 -13.98 -6.71
N VAL A 96 -4.42 -14.54 -5.51
CA VAL A 96 -4.64 -15.97 -5.27
C VAL A 96 -6.11 -16.35 -5.51
N GLY A 97 -7.06 -15.53 -5.04
CA GLY A 97 -8.51 -15.80 -5.22
C GLY A 97 -8.99 -15.68 -6.67
N THR A 98 -8.22 -15.06 -7.55
CA THR A 98 -8.52 -14.93 -9.00
C THR A 98 -7.62 -15.82 -9.87
N ASP A 99 -6.91 -16.77 -9.29
CA ASP A 99 -5.97 -17.67 -9.98
C ASP A 99 -4.88 -16.96 -10.80
N VAL A 100 -4.62 -15.68 -10.53
CA VAL A 100 -3.49 -14.94 -11.13
C VAL A 100 -2.16 -15.36 -10.52
N LEU A 101 -2.19 -15.80 -9.27
CA LEU A 101 -1.03 -16.30 -8.51
C LEU A 101 -1.45 -17.54 -7.75
N SER A 102 -0.75 -18.65 -7.95
CA SER A 102 -0.98 -19.85 -7.16
C SER A 102 -0.36 -19.74 -5.76
N VAL A 103 -0.88 -20.52 -4.82
CA VAL A 103 -0.30 -20.62 -3.46
C VAL A 103 1.14 -21.11 -3.50
N ALA A 104 1.47 -22.02 -4.46
CA ALA A 104 2.82 -22.52 -4.63
C ALA A 104 3.80 -21.41 -5.07
N GLU A 105 3.44 -20.63 -6.09
CA GLU A 105 4.25 -19.47 -6.55
C GLU A 105 4.41 -18.43 -5.45
N LEU A 106 3.36 -18.16 -4.66
CA LEU A 106 3.47 -17.28 -3.50
C LEU A 106 4.45 -17.84 -2.46
N GLY A 107 4.46 -19.16 -2.26
CA GLY A 107 5.42 -19.86 -1.40
C GLY A 107 6.86 -19.68 -1.89
N GLU A 108 7.11 -19.84 -3.18
CA GLU A 108 8.43 -19.63 -3.79
C GLU A 108 8.90 -18.18 -3.61
N TYR A 109 8.04 -17.20 -3.88
CA TYR A 109 8.32 -15.79 -3.67
C TYR A 109 8.69 -15.50 -2.21
N ARG A 110 7.96 -16.09 -1.28
CA ARG A 110 8.22 -15.98 0.15
C ARG A 110 9.60 -16.52 0.53
N VAL A 111 9.98 -17.69 0.03
CA VAL A 111 11.30 -18.32 0.30
C VAL A 111 12.43 -17.39 -0.17
N VAL A 112 12.29 -16.78 -1.35
CA VAL A 112 13.30 -15.86 -1.89
C VAL A 112 13.47 -14.64 -1.01
N LEU A 113 12.39 -14.11 -0.43
CA LEU A 113 12.44 -12.92 0.42
C LEU A 113 12.83 -13.22 1.87
N ALA A 114 12.43 -14.37 2.41
CA ALA A 114 12.61 -14.68 3.83
C ALA A 114 14.09 -14.71 4.26
N GLY A 115 14.95 -15.27 3.43
CA GLY A 115 16.40 -15.35 3.72
C GLY A 115 17.04 -13.96 3.87
N PRO A 116 17.01 -13.11 2.84
CA PRO A 116 17.53 -11.74 2.92
C PRO A 116 16.88 -10.90 4.03
N ALA A 117 15.54 -11.00 4.22
CA ALA A 117 14.84 -10.28 5.28
C ALA A 117 15.31 -10.70 6.68
N SER A 118 15.44 -12.01 6.94
CA SER A 118 15.94 -12.53 8.21
C SER A 118 17.37 -12.09 8.49
N ARG A 119 18.23 -12.06 7.46
CA ARG A 119 19.60 -11.55 7.59
C ARG A 119 19.62 -10.06 7.95
N LEU A 120 18.81 -9.24 7.30
CA LEU A 120 18.71 -7.82 7.62
C LEU A 120 18.16 -7.60 9.03
N ALA A 121 17.13 -8.33 9.42
CA ALA A 121 16.56 -8.28 10.75
C ALA A 121 17.59 -8.65 11.83
N SER A 122 18.43 -9.67 11.59
CA SER A 122 19.46 -10.08 12.55
C SER A 122 20.56 -9.03 12.79
N ILE A 123 20.74 -8.09 11.84
CA ILE A 123 21.75 -7.02 11.95
C ILE A 123 21.15 -5.71 12.48
N ARG A 124 19.86 -5.45 12.20
CA ARG A 124 19.23 -4.14 12.41
C ARG A 124 18.19 -4.09 13.51
N HIS A 125 17.92 -5.23 14.20
CA HIS A 125 16.86 -5.29 15.21
C HIS A 125 17.20 -4.48 16.47
N THR A 126 16.16 -3.92 17.11
CA THR A 126 16.22 -3.46 18.49
C THR A 126 15.96 -4.63 19.46
N PRO A 127 16.31 -4.49 20.76
CA PRO A 127 16.00 -5.51 21.77
C PRO A 127 14.51 -5.87 21.82
N GLU A 128 13.62 -4.89 21.70
CA GLU A 128 12.17 -5.05 21.69
C GLU A 128 11.69 -5.81 20.46
N GLN A 129 12.26 -5.51 19.29
CA GLN A 129 11.97 -6.21 18.04
C GLN A 129 12.43 -7.67 18.12
N LEU A 130 13.62 -7.92 18.69
CA LEU A 130 14.13 -9.28 18.90
C LEU A 130 13.18 -10.11 19.77
N GLU A 131 12.66 -9.55 20.86
CA GLU A 131 11.73 -10.30 21.73
C GLU A 131 10.38 -10.56 21.03
N ARG A 132 9.88 -9.62 20.23
CA ARG A 132 8.71 -9.86 19.38
C ARG A 132 8.93 -10.99 18.37
N MET A 133 10.08 -11.01 17.70
CA MET A 133 10.44 -12.08 16.76
C MET A 133 10.53 -13.44 17.49
N ARG A 134 11.17 -13.49 18.65
CA ARG A 134 11.25 -14.72 19.46
C ARG A 134 9.87 -15.21 19.89
N SER A 135 8.99 -14.30 20.30
CA SER A 135 7.62 -14.63 20.67
C SER A 135 6.82 -15.17 19.50
N ALA A 136 6.97 -14.57 18.31
CA ALA A 136 6.33 -15.04 17.08
C ALA A 136 6.80 -16.45 16.70
N VAL A 137 8.11 -16.71 16.76
CA VAL A 137 8.67 -18.06 16.49
C VAL A 137 8.15 -19.11 17.48
N ARG A 138 8.06 -18.77 18.77
CA ARG A 138 7.46 -19.67 19.78
C ARG A 138 6.00 -20.00 19.47
N ARG A 139 5.21 -18.99 19.05
CA ARG A 139 3.81 -19.19 18.63
C ARG A 139 3.72 -20.05 17.39
N MET A 140 4.53 -19.79 16.37
CA MET A 140 4.59 -20.63 15.16
C MET A 140 4.86 -22.10 15.51
N ALA A 141 5.80 -22.35 16.40
CA ALA A 141 6.13 -23.73 16.81
C ALA A 141 4.96 -24.42 17.56
N SER A 142 4.18 -23.67 18.35
CA SER A 142 3.02 -24.20 19.07
C SER A 142 1.79 -24.40 18.19
N GLU A 143 1.63 -23.61 17.13
CA GLU A 143 0.44 -23.59 16.26
C GLU A 143 0.63 -24.38 14.96
N ALA A 144 1.88 -24.68 14.58
CA ALA A 144 2.21 -25.38 13.34
C ALA A 144 1.61 -26.79 13.24
N ALA A 145 1.33 -27.43 14.38
CA ALA A 145 0.73 -28.75 14.44
C ALA A 145 -0.81 -28.74 14.29
N ASP A 146 -1.47 -27.64 14.67
CA ASP A 146 -2.93 -27.61 14.86
C ASP A 146 -3.68 -26.67 13.94
N ASN A 147 -3.03 -25.62 13.40
CA ASN A 147 -3.76 -24.57 12.67
C ASN A 147 -2.88 -23.80 11.66
N SER A 148 -3.07 -24.09 10.37
CA SER A 148 -2.35 -23.39 9.31
C SER A 148 -2.62 -21.89 9.25
N ALA A 149 -3.79 -21.42 9.66
CA ALA A 149 -4.13 -19.99 9.69
C ALA A 149 -3.38 -19.27 10.82
N GLY A 150 -3.33 -19.84 12.02
CA GLY A 150 -2.57 -19.31 13.15
C GLY A 150 -1.06 -19.28 12.86
N PHE A 151 -0.54 -20.30 12.17
CA PHE A 151 0.85 -20.33 11.72
C PHE A 151 1.20 -19.15 10.82
N ILE A 152 0.37 -18.85 9.81
CA ILE A 152 0.55 -17.73 8.90
C ILE A 152 0.51 -16.38 9.64
N ASP A 153 -0.40 -16.22 10.60
CA ASP A 153 -0.51 -14.99 11.38
C ASP A 153 0.70 -14.78 12.30
N ALA A 154 1.20 -15.84 12.95
CA ALA A 154 2.38 -15.77 13.79
C ALA A 154 3.65 -15.42 12.99
N GLU A 155 3.78 -15.96 11.77
CA GLU A 155 4.87 -15.63 10.86
C GLU A 155 4.82 -14.16 10.43
N ARG A 156 3.63 -13.64 10.11
CA ARG A 156 3.43 -12.23 9.76
C ARG A 156 3.89 -11.29 10.88
N LEU A 157 3.53 -11.57 12.12
CA LEU A 157 3.96 -10.78 13.29
C LEU A 157 5.48 -10.81 13.48
N GLY A 158 6.13 -11.92 13.14
CA GLY A 158 7.58 -12.03 13.14
C GLY A 158 8.23 -11.12 12.10
N CYS A 159 7.66 -11.04 10.91
CA CYS A 159 8.12 -10.16 9.84
C CYS A 159 7.89 -8.67 10.17
N ASP A 160 6.70 -8.31 10.67
CA ASP A 160 6.39 -6.93 11.04
C ASP A 160 7.31 -6.42 12.17
N GLY A 161 7.70 -7.31 13.07
CA GLY A 161 8.67 -7.00 14.15
C GLY A 161 10.07 -6.69 13.64
N GLY A 162 10.47 -7.27 12.51
CA GLY A 162 11.80 -7.09 11.94
C GLY A 162 11.88 -6.03 10.84
N CYS A 163 10.79 -5.77 10.14
CA CYS A 163 10.76 -4.88 8.98
C CYS A 163 10.33 -3.44 9.28
N ALA A 164 9.77 -3.17 10.44
CA ALA A 164 9.54 -1.79 10.91
C ALA A 164 10.87 -1.19 11.38
N ALA A 165 11.87 -1.16 10.48
CA ALA A 165 13.10 -0.44 10.72
C ALA A 165 12.86 1.02 10.38
N ASP A 166 12.81 1.85 11.40
CA ASP A 166 13.19 3.25 11.34
C ASP A 166 14.43 3.42 10.46
N GLY A 167 14.37 4.35 9.52
CA GLY A 167 15.59 4.98 9.00
C GLY A 167 16.01 4.55 7.61
N LEU A 168 15.27 5.03 6.62
CA LEU A 168 15.86 5.51 5.38
C LEU A 168 16.23 7.00 5.51
N ASP A 169 16.78 7.38 6.67
CA ASP A 169 17.44 8.67 6.87
C ASP A 169 18.91 8.40 7.20
N ARG A 170 19.70 8.22 6.14
CA ARG A 170 21.10 8.69 6.01
C ARG A 170 21.61 8.46 4.59
#